data_c90ab416f1a3fa1c6325bd50243eb6b0
#
_entry.id   c90ab416f1a3fa1c6325bd50243eb6b0
#
_cell.length_a   1.000
_cell.length_b   1.000
_cell.length_c   1.000
_cell.angle_alpha   90.00
_cell.angle_beta   90.00
_cell.angle_gamma   90.00
#
_symmetry.space_group_name_H-M   'P 1'
#
loop_
_entity.id
_entity.type
_entity.pdbx_description
1 polymer ?
#
loop_
_entity_poly.entity_id
_entity_poly.type
_entity_poly.pdbx_seq_one_letter_code
_entity_poly.pdbx_strand_id
1 'polypeptide(L)'
;VTLIAVFIVFRRTIADLILEAFSLLRDLFTGRFSAKNMSPSRRMLLFLLLSLLPLTVMFLIKDWVEGFSTDNDVTVEGFCFLLTGVMLLTACKHDHGRKNASSMKAKDAVAVGVAQVVATMPGISRSGSTISAGMLWGFEREYAVTYSFILGIPAVLGAIIFEVPDAFREASF
;
A
#
# COMPACT_ATOMS: atom_id res chain seq x y z
N VAL A 1 -13.19 -9.51 6.54
CA VAL A 1 -14.26 -9.02 5.65
C VAL A 1 -13.66 -8.15 4.55
N THR A 2 -12.87 -7.12 4.84
CA THR A 2 -12.32 -6.16 3.87
C THR A 2 -11.48 -6.85 2.77
N LEU A 3 -10.62 -7.78 3.14
CA LEU A 3 -9.73 -8.47 2.20
C LEU A 3 -10.53 -9.28 1.16
N ILE A 4 -11.59 -9.96 1.58
CA ILE A 4 -12.49 -10.71 0.71
C ILE A 4 -13.17 -9.77 -0.29
N ALA A 5 -13.67 -8.62 0.18
CA ALA A 5 -14.30 -7.63 -0.67
C ALA A 5 -13.32 -7.09 -1.74
N VAL A 6 -12.07 -6.82 -1.37
CA VAL A 6 -11.00 -6.40 -2.29
C VAL A 6 -10.75 -7.48 -3.35
N PHE A 7 -10.66 -8.75 -2.96
CA PHE A 7 -10.47 -9.86 -3.90
C PHE A 7 -11.63 -9.99 -4.89
N ILE A 8 -12.88 -9.81 -4.44
CA ILE A 8 -14.05 -9.89 -5.31
C ILE A 8 -14.09 -8.72 -6.30
N VAL A 9 -13.90 -7.50 -5.82
CA VAL A 9 -13.99 -6.27 -6.62
C VAL A 9 -12.85 -6.21 -7.64
N PHE A 10 -11.62 -6.45 -7.21
CA PHE A 10 -10.43 -6.32 -8.05
C PHE A 10 -9.93 -7.63 -8.65
N ARG A 11 -10.78 -8.69 -8.68
CA ARG A 11 -10.41 -10.04 -9.14
C ARG A 11 -9.69 -10.07 -10.49
N ARG A 12 -10.11 -9.24 -11.46
CA ARG A 12 -9.48 -9.17 -12.79
C ARG A 12 -8.09 -8.59 -12.71
N THR A 13 -7.94 -7.44 -12.07
CA THR A 13 -6.64 -6.78 -11.89
C THR A 13 -5.67 -7.67 -11.09
N ILE A 14 -6.17 -8.35 -10.06
CA ILE A 14 -5.36 -9.28 -9.25
C ILE A 14 -4.90 -10.48 -10.10
N ALA A 15 -5.81 -11.06 -10.91
CA ALA A 15 -5.44 -12.15 -11.82
C ALA A 15 -4.37 -11.73 -12.83
N ASP A 16 -4.51 -10.54 -13.44
CA ASP A 16 -3.53 -9.99 -14.37
C ASP A 16 -2.16 -9.77 -13.68
N LEU A 17 -2.16 -9.27 -12.44
CA LEU A 17 -0.94 -9.08 -11.66
C LEU A 17 -0.27 -10.40 -11.28
N ILE A 18 -1.04 -11.43 -10.95
CA ILE A 18 -0.51 -12.78 -10.65
C ILE A 18 0.14 -13.36 -11.91
N LEU A 19 -0.53 -13.30 -13.07
CA LEU A 19 0.02 -13.78 -14.33
C LEU A 19 1.30 -13.03 -14.72
N GLU A 20 1.31 -11.70 -14.52
CA GLU A 20 2.51 -10.89 -14.75
C GLU A 20 3.62 -11.20 -13.75
N ALA A 21 3.31 -11.53 -12.50
CA ALA A 21 4.30 -11.94 -11.51
C ALA A 21 5.00 -13.25 -11.95
N PHE A 22 4.24 -14.26 -12.40
CA PHE A 22 4.80 -15.48 -12.96
C PHE A 22 5.64 -15.23 -14.21
N SER A 23 5.16 -14.36 -15.11
CA SER A 23 5.90 -13.94 -16.30
C SER A 23 7.21 -13.23 -15.95
N LEU A 24 7.18 -12.33 -14.96
CA LEU A 24 8.35 -11.61 -14.47
C LEU A 24 9.39 -12.56 -13.88
N LEU A 25 8.96 -13.51 -13.06
CA LEU A 25 9.84 -14.55 -12.50
C LEU A 25 10.49 -15.36 -13.62
N ARG A 26 9.71 -15.83 -14.59
CA ARG A 26 10.23 -16.57 -15.73
C ARG A 26 11.26 -15.75 -16.53
N ASP A 27 10.97 -14.47 -16.78
CA ASP A 27 11.87 -13.60 -17.55
C ASP A 27 13.15 -13.29 -16.77
N LEU A 28 13.09 -13.23 -15.44
CA LEU A 28 14.25 -13.07 -14.56
C LEU A 28 15.16 -14.29 -14.62
N PHE A 29 14.58 -15.51 -14.56
CA PHE A 29 15.35 -16.77 -14.67
C PHE A 29 15.91 -17.01 -16.06
N THR A 30 15.25 -16.51 -17.12
CA THR A 30 15.69 -16.68 -18.54
C THR A 30 16.54 -15.53 -19.05
N GLY A 31 16.81 -14.50 -18.23
CA GLY A 31 17.64 -13.35 -18.61
C GLY A 31 17.02 -12.45 -19.71
N ARG A 32 15.72 -12.61 -20.00
CA ARG A 32 15.00 -11.88 -21.04
C ARG A 32 14.27 -10.63 -20.55
N PHE A 33 14.68 -10.07 -19.42
CA PHE A 33 14.07 -8.87 -18.85
C PHE A 33 14.25 -7.67 -19.80
N SER A 34 13.17 -7.15 -20.37
CA SER A 34 13.16 -5.94 -21.19
C SER A 34 12.36 -4.84 -20.55
N ALA A 35 13.04 -3.78 -20.13
CA ALA A 35 12.42 -2.59 -19.54
C ALA A 35 11.70 -1.69 -20.58
N LYS A 36 11.89 -1.93 -21.87
CA LYS A 36 11.49 -1.00 -22.94
C LYS A 36 10.03 -1.14 -23.39
N ASN A 37 9.41 -2.32 -23.21
CA ASN A 37 8.03 -2.60 -23.61
C ASN A 37 7.28 -3.33 -22.48
N MET A 38 7.06 -2.64 -21.35
CA MET A 38 6.31 -3.23 -20.24
C MET A 38 4.80 -3.04 -20.43
N SER A 39 4.03 -4.11 -20.20
CA SER A 39 2.58 -4.02 -20.08
C SER A 39 2.19 -3.11 -18.91
N PRO A 40 1.04 -2.43 -18.95
CA PRO A 40 0.54 -1.62 -17.83
C PRO A 40 0.48 -2.42 -16.52
N SER A 41 0.05 -3.69 -16.58
CA SER A 41 -0.03 -4.57 -15.41
C SER A 41 1.36 -4.91 -14.84
N ARG A 42 2.36 -5.19 -15.69
CA ARG A 42 3.75 -5.41 -15.26
C ARG A 42 4.33 -4.17 -14.59
N ARG A 43 4.07 -3.01 -15.16
CA ARG A 43 4.53 -1.74 -14.61
C ARG A 43 3.88 -1.44 -13.26
N MET A 44 2.57 -1.68 -13.14
CA MET A 44 1.85 -1.58 -11.88
C MET A 44 2.43 -2.52 -10.83
N LEU A 45 2.71 -3.78 -11.18
CA LEU A 45 3.32 -4.77 -10.28
C LEU A 45 4.68 -4.29 -9.74
N LEU A 46 5.57 -3.82 -10.63
CA LEU A 46 6.90 -3.32 -10.22
C LEU A 46 6.79 -2.11 -9.29
N PHE A 47 5.85 -1.21 -9.57
CA PHE A 47 5.64 -0.05 -8.72
C PHE A 47 4.95 -0.38 -7.39
N LEU A 48 4.09 -1.41 -7.34
CA LEU A 48 3.58 -1.95 -6.09
C LEU A 48 4.72 -2.50 -5.22
N LEU A 49 5.63 -3.29 -5.80
CA LEU A 49 6.81 -3.78 -5.10
C LEU A 49 7.71 -2.63 -4.61
N LEU A 50 7.90 -1.61 -5.44
CA LEU A 50 8.66 -0.41 -5.05
C LEU A 50 7.97 0.36 -3.91
N SER A 51 6.64 0.42 -3.88
CA SER A 51 5.88 1.04 -2.79
C SER A 51 5.93 0.26 -1.47
N LEU A 52 6.29 -1.01 -1.50
CA LEU A 52 6.50 -1.81 -0.29
C LEU A 52 7.89 -1.59 0.33
N LEU A 53 8.88 -1.11 -0.44
CA LEU A 53 10.23 -0.91 0.10
C LEU A 53 10.28 0.06 1.29
N PRO A 54 9.62 1.24 1.28
CA PRO A 54 9.59 2.09 2.45
C PRO A 54 9.01 1.42 3.69
N LEU A 55 8.08 0.45 3.52
CA LEU A 55 7.49 -0.26 4.64
C LEU A 55 8.51 -1.14 5.40
N THR A 56 9.62 -1.52 4.76
CA THR A 56 10.70 -2.24 5.46
C THR A 56 11.34 -1.41 6.58
N VAL A 57 11.30 -0.08 6.48
CA VAL A 57 11.76 0.83 7.55
C VAL A 57 10.92 0.64 8.81
N MET A 58 9.66 0.20 8.67
CA MET A 58 8.77 -0.07 9.80
C MET A 58 9.34 -1.11 10.78
N PHE A 59 10.09 -2.12 10.27
CA PHE A 59 10.74 -3.10 11.13
C PHE A 59 11.79 -2.47 12.07
N LEU A 60 12.37 -1.32 11.67
CA LEU A 60 13.38 -0.61 12.48
C LEU A 60 12.74 0.30 13.53
N ILE A 61 11.50 0.73 13.32
CA ILE A 61 10.80 1.69 14.19
C ILE A 61 9.57 1.06 14.88
N LYS A 62 9.39 -0.27 14.75
CA LYS A 62 8.23 -0.99 15.29
C LYS A 62 8.04 -0.71 16.78
N ASP A 63 9.09 -0.91 17.58
CA ASP A 63 9.05 -0.75 19.04
C ASP A 63 8.69 0.68 19.45
N TRP A 64 9.15 1.67 18.67
CA TRP A 64 8.82 3.08 18.90
C TRP A 64 7.34 3.37 18.60
N VAL A 65 6.78 2.81 17.53
CA VAL A 65 5.36 2.98 17.15
C VAL A 65 4.44 2.25 18.13
N GLU A 66 4.81 1.06 18.61
CA GLU A 66 4.06 0.30 19.61
C GLU A 66 3.97 1.06 20.94
N GLY A 67 4.99 1.84 21.29
CA GLY A 67 4.97 2.71 22.46
C GLY A 67 3.83 3.73 22.49
N PHE A 68 3.36 4.18 21.31
CA PHE A 68 2.20 5.08 21.20
C PHE A 68 0.85 4.34 21.31
N SER A 69 0.83 3.02 21.10
CA SER A 69 -0.40 2.21 21.17
C SER A 69 -0.74 1.75 22.59
N THR A 70 0.20 1.86 23.51
CA THR A 70 0.06 1.36 24.90
C THR A 70 -0.50 2.40 25.87
N ASP A 71 -0.62 3.66 25.45
CA ASP A 71 -1.24 4.70 26.26
C ASP A 71 -2.76 4.56 26.22
N ASN A 72 -3.40 4.60 27.42
CA ASN A 72 -4.87 4.61 27.55
C ASN A 72 -5.51 5.95 27.08
N ASP A 73 -4.76 6.81 26.39
CA ASP A 73 -5.22 8.11 25.92
C ASP A 73 -5.49 8.07 24.42
N VAL A 74 -6.78 8.05 24.06
CA VAL A 74 -7.27 8.06 22.66
C VAL A 74 -7.13 9.43 21.96
N THR A 75 -6.48 10.40 22.59
CA THR A 75 -6.34 11.75 22.03
C THR A 75 -5.49 11.75 20.78
N VAL A 76 -4.40 10.99 20.77
CA VAL A 76 -3.48 10.88 19.62
C VAL A 76 -4.19 10.26 18.43
N GLU A 77 -4.91 9.15 18.65
CA GLU A 77 -5.70 8.50 17.59
C GLU A 77 -6.78 9.43 17.05
N GLY A 78 -7.44 10.22 17.91
CA GLY A 78 -8.41 11.22 17.49
C GLY A 78 -7.82 12.28 16.55
N PHE A 79 -6.63 12.81 16.85
CA PHE A 79 -5.90 13.71 15.97
C PHE A 79 -5.48 13.03 14.65
N CYS A 80 -5.05 11.79 14.70
CA CYS A 80 -4.70 10.99 13.54
C CYS A 80 -5.90 10.76 12.60
N PHE A 81 -7.08 10.50 13.16
CA PHE A 81 -8.33 10.42 12.40
C PHE A 81 -8.69 11.76 11.71
N LEU A 82 -8.57 12.88 12.44
CA LEU A 82 -8.80 14.21 11.86
C LEU A 82 -7.80 14.50 10.73
N LEU A 83 -6.52 14.18 10.93
CA LEU A 83 -5.49 14.34 9.91
C LEU A 83 -5.85 13.54 8.64
N THR A 84 -6.26 12.28 8.79
CA THR A 84 -6.71 11.45 7.66
C THR A 84 -7.91 12.08 6.95
N GLY A 85 -8.87 12.61 7.70
CA GLY A 85 -10.03 13.32 7.13
C GLY A 85 -9.62 14.54 6.32
N VAL A 86 -8.70 15.37 6.82
CA VAL A 86 -8.15 16.54 6.12
C VAL A 86 -7.39 16.10 4.87
N MET A 87 -6.58 15.04 4.93
CA MET A 87 -5.87 14.51 3.77
C MET A 87 -6.84 14.07 2.67
N LEU A 88 -7.91 13.35 3.02
CA LEU A 88 -8.93 12.93 2.06
C LEU A 88 -9.69 14.12 1.46
N LEU A 89 -10.07 15.10 2.27
CA LEU A 89 -10.74 16.29 1.78
C LEU A 89 -9.87 17.10 0.82
N THR A 90 -8.57 17.26 1.14
CA THR A 90 -7.62 17.95 0.27
C THR A 90 -7.40 17.18 -1.03
N ALA A 91 -7.25 15.87 -0.97
CA ALA A 91 -7.12 15.02 -2.14
C ALA A 91 -8.37 15.12 -3.05
N CYS A 92 -9.57 15.07 -2.47
CA CYS A 92 -10.81 15.23 -3.24
C CYS A 92 -10.92 16.59 -3.94
N LYS A 93 -10.40 17.66 -3.34
CA LYS A 93 -10.36 19.00 -3.99
C LYS A 93 -9.38 19.06 -5.16
N HIS A 94 -8.35 18.20 -5.16
CA HIS A 94 -7.34 18.11 -6.20
C HIS A 94 -7.61 16.96 -7.20
N ASP A 95 -8.88 16.56 -7.36
CA ASP A 95 -9.31 15.46 -8.25
C ASP A 95 -9.21 15.84 -9.74
N HIS A 96 -8.00 16.23 -10.17
CA HIS A 96 -7.66 16.53 -11.57
C HIS A 96 -6.53 15.60 -12.09
N GLY A 97 -6.15 14.60 -11.31
CA GLY A 97 -5.12 13.64 -11.69
C GLY A 97 -5.53 12.80 -12.91
N ARG A 98 -4.57 12.51 -13.78
CA ARG A 98 -4.75 11.67 -14.97
C ARG A 98 -3.72 10.56 -15.09
N LYS A 99 -2.89 10.37 -14.04
CA LYS A 99 -1.90 9.30 -14.05
C LYS A 99 -2.56 7.95 -13.77
N ASN A 100 -2.21 6.99 -14.60
CA ASN A 100 -2.61 5.58 -14.48
C ASN A 100 -1.37 4.67 -14.51
N ALA A 101 -1.56 3.36 -14.62
CA ALA A 101 -0.48 2.37 -14.66
C ALA A 101 0.56 2.64 -15.76
N SER A 102 0.14 3.22 -16.90
CA SER A 102 1.03 3.50 -18.03
C SER A 102 1.86 4.78 -17.86
N SER A 103 1.37 5.76 -17.11
CA SER A 103 1.98 7.09 -16.97
C SER A 103 2.62 7.34 -15.59
N MET A 104 2.36 6.48 -14.61
CA MET A 104 2.97 6.50 -13.28
C MET A 104 4.51 6.40 -13.36
N LYS A 105 5.21 7.03 -12.45
CA LYS A 105 6.67 7.03 -12.33
C LYS A 105 7.10 6.44 -10.99
N ALA A 106 8.37 6.01 -10.90
CA ALA A 106 8.93 5.42 -9.68
C ALA A 106 8.79 6.35 -8.45
N LYS A 107 8.97 7.67 -8.61
CA LYS A 107 8.78 8.64 -7.55
C LYS A 107 7.36 8.66 -6.98
N ASP A 108 6.36 8.41 -7.83
CA ASP A 108 4.96 8.38 -7.42
C ASP A 108 4.71 7.13 -6.55
N ALA A 109 5.32 5.98 -6.90
CA ALA A 109 5.27 4.76 -6.11
C ALA A 109 5.93 4.94 -4.73
N VAL A 110 7.10 5.57 -4.70
CA VAL A 110 7.80 5.86 -3.43
C VAL A 110 6.97 6.79 -2.55
N ALA A 111 6.34 7.82 -3.13
CA ALA A 111 5.49 8.74 -2.37
C ALA A 111 4.30 8.02 -1.71
N VAL A 112 3.61 7.12 -2.45
CA VAL A 112 2.53 6.30 -1.89
C VAL A 112 3.07 5.34 -0.82
N GLY A 113 4.26 4.75 -1.04
CA GLY A 113 4.93 3.88 -0.07
C GLY A 113 5.29 4.61 1.23
N VAL A 114 5.79 5.85 1.15
CA VAL A 114 6.06 6.69 2.32
C VAL A 114 4.76 7.03 3.07
N ALA A 115 3.70 7.37 2.35
CA ALA A 115 2.39 7.59 2.97
C ALA A 115 1.87 6.33 3.69
N GLN A 116 2.18 5.14 3.17
CA GLN A 116 1.84 3.88 3.83
C GLN A 116 2.64 3.67 5.13
N VAL A 117 3.91 4.07 5.19
CA VAL A 117 4.70 4.03 6.44
C VAL A 117 4.10 4.99 7.48
N VAL A 118 3.78 6.22 7.10
CA VAL A 118 3.11 7.16 8.02
C VAL A 118 1.78 6.60 8.54
N ALA A 119 1.06 5.88 7.69
CA ALA A 119 -0.22 5.27 8.03
C ALA A 119 -0.12 3.99 8.89
N THR A 120 1.07 3.60 9.34
CA THR A 120 1.25 2.57 10.38
C THR A 120 1.01 3.13 11.79
N MET A 121 1.01 4.45 11.95
CA MET A 121 0.66 5.06 13.23
C MET A 121 -0.80 4.79 13.61
N PRO A 122 -1.08 4.48 14.89
CA PRO A 122 -2.43 4.26 15.39
C PRO A 122 -3.36 5.43 15.05
N GLY A 123 -4.58 5.13 14.63
CA GLY A 123 -5.58 6.15 14.27
C GLY A 123 -5.44 6.71 12.85
N ILE A 124 -4.34 6.50 12.13
CA ILE A 124 -4.23 6.88 10.72
C ILE A 124 -4.82 5.80 9.83
N SER A 125 -5.77 6.18 8.96
CA SER A 125 -6.31 5.26 7.98
C SER A 125 -5.29 4.96 6.88
N ARG A 126 -4.84 3.70 6.77
CA ARG A 126 -3.89 3.26 5.74
C ARG A 126 -4.39 3.55 4.33
N SER A 127 -5.59 3.06 4.00
CA SER A 127 -6.20 3.29 2.68
C SER A 127 -6.47 4.78 2.44
N GLY A 128 -6.95 5.50 3.45
CA GLY A 128 -7.14 6.95 3.35
C GLY A 128 -5.86 7.70 2.99
N SER A 129 -4.74 7.37 3.63
CA SER A 129 -3.45 8.01 3.38
C SER A 129 -2.87 7.67 2.02
N THR A 130 -2.90 6.38 1.62
CA THR A 130 -2.34 5.95 0.33
C THR A 130 -3.17 6.43 -0.86
N ILE A 131 -4.51 6.46 -0.74
CA ILE A 131 -5.39 7.05 -1.76
C ILE A 131 -5.12 8.56 -1.88
N SER A 132 -5.10 9.28 -0.75
CA SER A 132 -4.83 10.72 -0.75
C SER A 132 -3.47 11.05 -1.34
N ALA A 133 -2.42 10.32 -0.96
CA ALA A 133 -1.10 10.49 -1.53
C ALA A 133 -1.10 10.25 -3.04
N GLY A 134 -1.72 9.18 -3.52
CA GLY A 134 -1.84 8.90 -4.95
C GLY A 134 -2.52 10.04 -5.71
N MET A 135 -3.66 10.52 -5.21
CA MET A 135 -4.41 11.62 -5.83
C MET A 135 -3.61 12.92 -5.83
N LEU A 136 -3.01 13.31 -4.71
CA LEU A 136 -2.16 14.50 -4.59
C LEU A 136 -0.93 14.43 -5.49
N TRP A 137 -0.44 13.22 -5.76
CA TRP A 137 0.68 12.97 -6.70
C TRP A 137 0.22 12.90 -8.16
N GLY A 138 -1.08 13.11 -8.40
CA GLY A 138 -1.70 13.24 -9.72
C GLY A 138 -2.22 11.94 -10.32
N PHE A 139 -2.49 10.91 -9.50
CA PHE A 139 -3.22 9.74 -9.95
C PHE A 139 -4.67 10.08 -10.27
N GLU A 140 -5.22 9.44 -11.30
CA GLU A 140 -6.64 9.35 -11.52
C GLU A 140 -7.30 8.70 -10.30
N ARG A 141 -8.44 9.21 -9.86
CA ARG A 141 -9.11 8.76 -8.62
C ARG A 141 -9.36 7.25 -8.60
N GLU A 142 -9.89 6.69 -9.68
CA GLU A 142 -10.15 5.26 -9.79
C GLU A 142 -8.85 4.44 -9.69
N TYR A 143 -7.79 4.94 -10.32
CA TYR A 143 -6.48 4.30 -10.26
C TYR A 143 -5.86 4.41 -8.85
N ALA A 144 -5.97 5.55 -8.17
CA ALA A 144 -5.48 5.72 -6.81
C ALA A 144 -6.16 4.74 -5.83
N VAL A 145 -7.47 4.57 -5.95
CA VAL A 145 -8.25 3.60 -5.16
C VAL A 145 -7.80 2.18 -5.46
N THR A 146 -7.75 1.79 -6.74
CA THR A 146 -7.32 0.45 -7.16
C THR A 146 -5.91 0.13 -6.67
N TYR A 147 -4.95 1.04 -6.90
CA TYR A 147 -3.56 0.89 -6.50
C TYR A 147 -3.42 0.74 -4.98
N SER A 148 -4.10 1.57 -4.21
CA SER A 148 -4.07 1.57 -2.74
C SER A 148 -4.62 0.27 -2.15
N PHE A 149 -5.76 -0.22 -2.63
CA PHE A 149 -6.34 -1.47 -2.13
C PHE A 149 -5.51 -2.69 -2.50
N ILE A 150 -4.96 -2.74 -3.71
CA ILE A 150 -4.09 -3.85 -4.13
C ILE A 150 -2.77 -3.80 -3.35
N LEU A 151 -2.20 -2.62 -3.11
CA LEU A 151 -1.02 -2.44 -2.25
C LEU A 151 -1.27 -2.93 -0.82
N GLY A 152 -2.51 -2.82 -0.34
CA GLY A 152 -2.92 -3.32 0.96
C GLY A 152 -2.83 -4.84 1.11
N ILE A 153 -2.99 -5.62 0.02
CA ILE A 153 -2.99 -7.08 0.07
C ILE A 153 -1.65 -7.63 0.59
N PRO A 154 -0.49 -7.36 -0.06
CA PRO A 154 0.79 -7.86 0.42
C PRO A 154 1.18 -7.28 1.78
N ALA A 155 0.78 -6.06 2.09
CA ALA A 155 1.05 -5.45 3.39
C ALA A 155 0.30 -6.15 4.53
N VAL A 156 -0.99 -6.51 4.34
CA VAL A 156 -1.76 -7.28 5.33
C VAL A 156 -1.25 -8.70 5.44
N LEU A 157 -0.93 -9.37 4.32
CA LEU A 157 -0.37 -10.71 4.35
C LEU A 157 0.98 -10.74 5.05
N GLY A 158 1.82 -9.73 4.82
CA GLY A 158 3.09 -9.55 5.54
C GLY A 158 2.86 -9.41 7.05
N ALA A 159 1.98 -8.52 7.49
CA ALA A 159 1.64 -8.35 8.90
C ALA A 159 1.19 -9.67 9.55
N ILE A 160 0.26 -10.40 8.91
CA ILE A 160 -0.21 -11.69 9.42
C ILE A 160 0.96 -12.68 9.60
N ILE A 161 1.87 -12.78 8.63
CA ILE A 161 3.01 -13.72 8.69
C ILE A 161 3.94 -13.39 9.86
N PHE A 162 4.11 -12.11 10.19
CA PHE A 162 5.00 -11.68 11.28
C PHE A 162 4.33 -11.68 12.65
N GLU A 163 3.03 -11.37 12.74
CA GLU A 163 2.30 -11.27 14.03
C GLU A 163 1.78 -12.61 14.54
N VAL A 164 1.39 -13.53 13.63
CA VAL A 164 0.83 -14.84 14.03
C VAL A 164 1.78 -15.68 14.90
N PRO A 165 3.09 -15.79 14.60
CA PRO A 165 4.02 -16.53 15.45
C PRO A 165 4.12 -15.97 16.88
N ASP A 166 4.09 -14.66 17.03
CA ASP A 166 4.18 -13.98 18.34
C ASP A 166 2.88 -14.19 19.14
N ALA A 167 1.72 -14.09 18.51
CA ALA A 167 0.42 -14.38 19.13
C ALA A 167 0.32 -15.84 19.61
N PHE A 168 0.88 -16.81 18.90
CA PHE A 168 0.92 -18.19 19.34
C PHE A 168 1.89 -18.42 20.51
N ARG A 169 2.97 -17.65 20.61
CA ARG A 169 3.89 -17.69 21.75
C ARG A 169 3.25 -17.14 23.01
N GLU A 170 2.50 -16.04 22.93
CA GLU A 170 1.79 -15.45 24.07
C GLU A 170 0.61 -16.31 24.52
N ALA A 171 -0.08 -17.02 23.65
CA ALA A 171 -1.19 -17.90 23.99
C ALA A 171 -0.78 -19.24 24.63
N SER A 172 0.51 -19.55 24.68
CA SER A 172 1.05 -20.82 25.22
C SER A 172 1.55 -20.72 26.67
N PHE A 173 1.20 -19.64 27.41
CA PHE A 173 1.49 -19.49 28.85
C PHE A 173 0.22 -19.50 29.68
#